data_e3c06e09bd849bf158f2b747e874d789
#
_entry.id   e3c06e09bd849bf158f2b747e874d789
#
_cell.length_a   1.000
_cell.length_b   1.000
_cell.length_c   1.000
_cell.angle_alpha   90.00
_cell.angle_beta   90.00
_cell.angle_gamma   90.00
#
_symmetry.space_group_name_H-M   'P 1'
#
loop_
_entity.id
_entity.type
_entity.pdbx_description
1 polymer ?
#
loop_
_entity_poly.entity_id
_entity_poly.type
_entity_poly.pdbx_seq_one_letter_code
_entity_poly.pdbx_strand_id
1 'polypeptide(L)'
;PLLVKGELDAAAVPANLAATLYNKTNGAVEVACINTLGVLYIVENGETVNSVGDLKGQTIVTTGKGATPEYVLRYVLTENGVDPDSDVTIEYCSEATEALSKVQAGEATIAMLPQPFVTSAMSQVEGLRVALDMNEEWQKVTGSKLVTGVLVVRKDAVENDPEAFAAFMDGYAASVEAANNDL
;
A
#
# COMPACT_ATOMS: atom_id res chain seq x y z
N PRO A 1 -11.13 7.43 15.70
CA PRO A 1 -10.20 8.22 14.90
C PRO A 1 -10.51 9.70 15.04
N LEU A 2 -9.48 10.56 15.06
CA LEU A 2 -9.59 12.00 15.30
C LEU A 2 -10.49 12.69 14.25
N LEU A 3 -10.42 12.26 13.01
CA LEU A 3 -11.26 12.76 11.91
C LEU A 3 -12.77 12.62 12.23
N VAL A 4 -13.20 11.43 12.69
CA VAL A 4 -14.63 11.17 13.02
C VAL A 4 -15.09 11.95 14.24
N LYS A 5 -14.18 12.30 15.16
CA LYS A 5 -14.47 13.12 16.32
C LYS A 5 -14.50 14.63 16.03
N GLY A 6 -14.12 15.04 14.82
CA GLY A 6 -14.00 16.44 14.45
C GLY A 6 -12.77 17.16 15.02
N GLU A 7 -11.78 16.37 15.48
CA GLU A 7 -10.50 16.91 15.95
C GLU A 7 -9.51 17.16 14.80
N LEU A 8 -9.80 16.62 13.60
CA LEU A 8 -9.09 16.85 12.34
C LEU A 8 -10.10 17.04 11.23
N ASP A 9 -9.81 17.92 10.27
CA ASP A 9 -10.63 18.18 9.09
C ASP A 9 -10.21 17.32 7.90
N ALA A 10 -8.92 16.95 7.82
CA ALA A 10 -8.36 16.10 6.77
C ALA A 10 -7.37 15.08 7.36
N ALA A 11 -7.21 13.93 6.67
CA ALA A 11 -6.22 12.92 7.02
C ALA A 11 -5.81 12.09 5.80
N ALA A 12 -4.52 11.81 5.66
CA ALA A 12 -4.03 10.79 4.74
C ALA A 12 -4.25 9.39 5.35
N VAL A 13 -4.91 8.52 4.61
CA VAL A 13 -5.28 7.18 5.08
C VAL A 13 -5.12 6.14 3.97
N PRO A 14 -4.95 4.85 4.30
CA PRO A 14 -5.08 3.77 3.33
C PRO A 14 -6.44 3.79 2.64
N ALA A 15 -6.46 3.46 1.34
CA ALA A 15 -7.68 3.54 0.52
C ALA A 15 -8.84 2.66 1.07
N ASN A 16 -8.53 1.46 1.59
CA ASN A 16 -9.53 0.60 2.21
C ASN A 16 -10.12 1.20 3.50
N LEU A 17 -9.32 1.96 4.26
CA LEU A 17 -9.79 2.64 5.46
C LEU A 17 -10.71 3.81 5.09
N ALA A 18 -10.43 4.54 4.00
CA ALA A 18 -11.32 5.59 3.50
C ALA A 18 -12.72 5.05 3.20
N ALA A 19 -12.82 3.91 2.49
CA ALA A 19 -14.09 3.24 2.22
C ALA A 19 -14.82 2.82 3.50
N THR A 20 -14.07 2.30 4.48
CA THR A 20 -14.62 1.92 5.80
C THR A 20 -15.14 3.15 6.56
N LEU A 21 -14.40 4.25 6.54
CA LEU A 21 -14.81 5.51 7.18
C LEU A 21 -16.07 6.07 6.52
N TYR A 22 -16.11 6.13 5.19
CA TYR A 22 -17.28 6.57 4.45
C TYR A 22 -18.55 5.80 4.86
N ASN A 23 -18.48 4.47 4.86
CA ASN A 23 -19.61 3.62 5.22
C ASN A 23 -20.02 3.78 6.70
N LYS A 24 -19.06 3.82 7.63
CA LYS A 24 -19.33 3.94 9.07
C LYS A 24 -19.85 5.32 9.47
N THR A 25 -19.57 6.35 8.69
CA THR A 25 -20.02 7.72 8.95
C THR A 25 -21.22 8.14 8.10
N ASN A 26 -21.80 7.19 7.32
CA ASN A 26 -22.88 7.46 6.37
C ASN A 26 -22.54 8.61 5.39
N GLY A 27 -21.31 8.62 4.87
CA GLY A 27 -20.87 9.62 3.90
C GLY A 27 -20.45 10.97 4.52
N ALA A 28 -20.16 11.04 5.82
CA ALA A 28 -19.68 12.27 6.44
C ALA A 28 -18.19 12.57 6.13
N VAL A 29 -17.49 11.68 5.42
CA VAL A 29 -16.15 11.90 4.89
C VAL A 29 -16.14 11.70 3.38
N GLU A 30 -15.26 12.41 2.70
CA GLU A 30 -15.08 12.35 1.24
C GLU A 30 -13.59 12.17 0.91
N VAL A 31 -13.29 11.60 -0.26
CA VAL A 31 -11.91 11.54 -0.79
C VAL A 31 -11.64 12.83 -1.54
N ALA A 32 -10.67 13.63 -1.06
CA ALA A 32 -10.23 14.84 -1.71
C ALA A 32 -9.28 14.55 -2.88
N CYS A 33 -8.32 13.64 -2.69
CA CYS A 33 -7.42 13.20 -3.75
C CYS A 33 -6.80 11.82 -3.46
N ILE A 34 -6.27 11.21 -4.51
CA ILE A 34 -5.36 10.07 -4.40
C ILE A 34 -3.96 10.65 -4.18
N ASN A 35 -3.27 10.21 -3.11
CA ASN A 35 -1.93 10.68 -2.79
C ASN A 35 -0.84 9.60 -2.93
N THR A 36 -1.22 8.33 -3.04
CA THR A 36 -0.24 7.25 -3.17
C THR A 36 -0.75 6.19 -4.14
N LEU A 37 0.07 5.88 -5.13
CA LEU A 37 -0.14 4.81 -6.10
C LEU A 37 0.96 3.76 -5.97
N GLY A 38 0.61 2.47 -6.04
CA GLY A 38 1.58 1.39 -6.00
C GLY A 38 2.22 1.21 -4.62
N VAL A 39 3.54 1.32 -4.56
CA VAL A 39 4.46 1.21 -3.41
C VAL A 39 4.69 -0.20 -2.84
N LEU A 40 4.02 -1.24 -3.34
CA LEU A 40 4.18 -2.61 -2.87
C LEU A 40 4.98 -3.44 -3.89
N TYR A 41 5.94 -4.21 -3.40
CA TYR A 41 6.80 -5.04 -4.24
C TYR A 41 7.06 -6.39 -3.60
N ILE A 42 7.08 -7.45 -4.40
CA ILE A 42 7.65 -8.73 -3.98
C ILE A 42 9.16 -8.65 -4.21
N VAL A 43 9.92 -8.82 -3.15
CA VAL A 43 11.38 -8.97 -3.20
C VAL A 43 11.75 -10.42 -2.96
N GLU A 44 12.83 -10.86 -3.59
CA GLU A 44 13.34 -12.23 -3.49
C GLU A 44 14.86 -12.23 -3.35
N ASN A 45 15.37 -13.02 -2.43
CA ASN A 45 16.78 -13.42 -2.39
C ASN A 45 16.92 -14.76 -3.11
N GLY A 46 17.03 -14.69 -4.44
CA GLY A 46 17.00 -15.82 -5.35
C GLY A 46 16.56 -15.40 -6.75
N GLU A 47 16.30 -16.37 -7.62
CA GLU A 47 15.91 -16.16 -9.02
C GLU A 47 14.73 -17.07 -9.44
N THR A 48 13.88 -17.47 -8.48
CA THR A 48 12.80 -18.44 -8.73
C THR A 48 11.48 -17.78 -9.09
N VAL A 49 11.23 -16.54 -8.63
CA VAL A 49 9.99 -15.81 -8.86
C VAL A 49 10.12 -14.87 -10.06
N ASN A 50 9.48 -15.21 -11.18
CA ASN A 50 9.44 -14.41 -12.40
C ASN A 50 8.00 -14.07 -12.82
N SER A 51 7.03 -14.68 -12.17
CA SER A 51 5.59 -14.44 -12.34
C SER A 51 4.87 -14.70 -11.02
N VAL A 52 3.61 -14.24 -10.92
CA VAL A 52 2.76 -14.52 -9.75
C VAL A 52 2.56 -16.03 -9.55
N GLY A 53 2.50 -16.79 -10.65
CA GLY A 53 2.35 -18.24 -10.60
C GLY A 53 3.50 -18.98 -9.90
N ASP A 54 4.71 -18.42 -9.93
CA ASP A 54 5.90 -19.01 -9.30
C ASP A 54 5.86 -18.89 -7.76
N LEU A 55 4.93 -18.14 -7.22
CA LEU A 55 4.70 -18.04 -5.78
C LEU A 55 4.02 -19.29 -5.18
N LYS A 56 3.49 -20.22 -6.02
CA LYS A 56 2.91 -21.46 -5.52
C LYS A 56 3.92 -22.29 -4.72
N GLY A 57 3.50 -22.75 -3.55
CA GLY A 57 4.35 -23.51 -2.62
C GLY A 57 5.32 -22.64 -1.81
N GLN A 58 5.36 -21.33 -2.03
CA GLN A 58 6.28 -20.42 -1.35
C GLN A 58 5.69 -19.83 -0.07
N THR A 59 6.58 -19.38 0.82
CA THR A 59 6.23 -18.57 1.98
C THR A 59 6.53 -17.10 1.65
N ILE A 60 5.53 -16.25 1.80
CA ILE A 60 5.63 -14.82 1.56
C ILE A 60 5.49 -14.09 2.89
N VAL A 61 6.56 -13.43 3.32
CA VAL A 61 6.51 -12.58 4.52
C VAL A 61 6.00 -11.19 4.13
N THR A 62 5.05 -10.66 4.88
CA THR A 62 4.47 -9.34 4.61
C THR A 62 3.96 -8.66 5.88
N THR A 63 3.39 -7.47 5.73
CA THR A 63 2.72 -6.71 6.80
C THR A 63 1.31 -6.34 6.40
N GLY A 64 0.59 -5.67 7.30
CA GLY A 64 -0.71 -5.07 6.98
C GLY A 64 -1.86 -6.07 6.89
N LYS A 65 -1.90 -7.05 7.80
CA LYS A 65 -3.05 -7.93 7.95
C LYS A 65 -4.33 -7.12 8.21
N GLY A 66 -5.38 -7.36 7.42
CA GLY A 66 -6.63 -6.57 7.46
C GLY A 66 -6.54 -5.19 6.79
N ALA A 67 -5.46 -4.94 6.04
CA ALA A 67 -5.22 -3.67 5.36
C ALA A 67 -4.89 -3.87 3.86
N THR A 68 -4.66 -2.78 3.14
CA THR A 68 -4.40 -2.78 1.69
C THR A 68 -3.36 -3.81 1.25
N PRO A 69 -2.21 -4.00 1.92
CA PRO A 69 -1.22 -4.99 1.47
C PRO A 69 -1.78 -6.42 1.39
N GLU A 70 -2.53 -6.87 2.40
CA GLU A 70 -3.15 -8.19 2.37
C GLU A 70 -4.13 -8.33 1.22
N TYR A 71 -5.04 -7.35 1.06
CA TYR A 71 -6.07 -7.43 0.03
C TYR A 71 -5.48 -7.44 -1.38
N VAL A 72 -4.45 -6.62 -1.61
CA VAL A 72 -3.74 -6.58 -2.89
C VAL A 72 -3.06 -7.91 -3.19
N LEU A 73 -2.30 -8.46 -2.25
CA LEU A 73 -1.61 -9.74 -2.43
C LEU A 73 -2.60 -10.85 -2.73
N ARG A 74 -3.63 -11.00 -1.90
CA ARG A 74 -4.63 -12.06 -2.06
C ARG A 74 -5.40 -11.93 -3.38
N TYR A 75 -5.77 -10.72 -3.76
CA TYR A 75 -6.48 -10.49 -5.02
C TYR A 75 -5.61 -10.83 -6.23
N VAL A 76 -4.37 -10.33 -6.28
CA VAL A 76 -3.43 -10.62 -7.38
C VAL A 76 -3.13 -12.11 -7.48
N LEU A 77 -2.92 -12.81 -6.35
CA LEU A 77 -2.76 -14.26 -6.33
C LEU A 77 -3.97 -14.96 -6.95
N THR A 78 -5.17 -14.64 -6.48
CA THR A 78 -6.43 -15.27 -6.94
C THR A 78 -6.64 -15.07 -8.44
N GLU A 79 -6.47 -13.85 -8.96
CA GLU A 79 -6.66 -13.53 -10.38
C GLU A 79 -5.61 -14.22 -11.28
N ASN A 80 -4.48 -14.62 -10.72
CA ASN A 80 -3.46 -15.42 -11.41
C ASN A 80 -3.59 -16.93 -11.16
N GLY A 81 -4.70 -17.41 -10.59
CA GLY A 81 -4.97 -18.82 -10.36
C GLY A 81 -4.11 -19.45 -9.25
N VAL A 82 -3.67 -18.62 -8.30
CA VAL A 82 -2.97 -19.04 -7.07
C VAL A 82 -3.93 -18.84 -5.89
N ASP A 83 -4.31 -19.92 -5.23
CA ASP A 83 -5.16 -19.83 -4.05
C ASP A 83 -4.36 -19.31 -2.85
N PRO A 84 -4.68 -18.12 -2.30
CA PRO A 84 -3.90 -17.55 -1.19
C PRO A 84 -4.05 -18.29 0.14
N ASP A 85 -5.00 -19.23 0.25
CA ASP A 85 -5.23 -20.01 1.48
C ASP A 85 -4.64 -21.43 1.41
N SER A 86 -4.36 -21.95 0.21
CA SER A 86 -3.86 -23.31 0.05
C SER A 86 -2.58 -23.43 -0.77
N ASP A 87 -2.34 -22.53 -1.74
CA ASP A 87 -1.21 -22.62 -2.65
C ASP A 87 0.05 -21.88 -2.13
N VAL A 88 -0.10 -20.97 -1.16
CA VAL A 88 1.00 -20.20 -0.57
C VAL A 88 0.87 -20.15 0.95
N THR A 89 1.98 -19.86 1.64
CA THR A 89 1.94 -19.49 3.06
C THR A 89 2.18 -18.00 3.18
N ILE A 90 1.20 -17.25 3.73
CA ILE A 90 1.37 -15.81 3.98
C ILE A 90 1.65 -15.61 5.47
N GLU A 91 2.87 -15.14 5.76
CA GLU A 91 3.31 -14.84 7.12
C GLU A 91 3.24 -13.34 7.38
N TYR A 92 2.43 -12.92 8.36
CA TYR A 92 2.23 -11.52 8.68
C TYR A 92 3.10 -11.07 9.84
N CYS A 93 3.94 -10.07 9.58
CA CYS A 93 4.68 -9.32 10.59
C CYS A 93 3.88 -8.11 11.08
N SER A 94 4.16 -7.66 12.30
CA SER A 94 3.52 -6.48 12.88
C SER A 94 3.92 -5.19 12.17
N GLU A 95 5.20 -5.11 11.76
CA GLU A 95 5.81 -3.92 11.16
C GLU A 95 6.72 -4.31 9.98
N ALA A 96 6.92 -3.37 9.05
CA ALA A 96 7.79 -3.58 7.89
C ALA A 96 9.26 -3.78 8.27
N THR A 97 9.69 -3.20 9.39
CA THR A 97 11.03 -3.42 9.97
C THR A 97 11.24 -4.87 10.42
N GLU A 98 10.21 -5.53 10.94
CA GLU A 98 10.27 -6.94 11.32
C GLU A 98 10.41 -7.83 10.06
N ALA A 99 9.60 -7.57 9.04
CA ALA A 99 9.70 -8.28 7.76
C ALA A 99 11.08 -8.09 7.10
N LEU A 100 11.62 -6.86 7.11
CA LEU A 100 12.97 -6.56 6.64
C LEU A 100 14.02 -7.36 7.42
N SER A 101 13.90 -7.41 8.75
CA SER A 101 14.85 -8.15 9.61
C SER A 101 14.87 -9.64 9.29
N LYS A 102 13.73 -10.25 8.99
CA LYS A 102 13.66 -11.66 8.56
C LYS A 102 14.37 -11.91 7.23
N VAL A 103 14.22 -10.99 6.27
CA VAL A 103 14.94 -11.05 4.99
C VAL A 103 16.45 -10.93 5.22
N GLN A 104 16.88 -9.98 6.05
CA GLN A 104 18.31 -9.78 6.39
C GLN A 104 18.93 -10.98 7.11
N ALA A 105 18.17 -11.61 7.99
CA ALA A 105 18.62 -12.81 8.72
C ALA A 105 18.63 -14.09 7.84
N GLY A 106 18.09 -14.02 6.62
CA GLY A 106 17.92 -15.19 5.76
C GLY A 106 16.80 -16.13 6.22
N GLU A 107 15.94 -15.68 7.14
CA GLU A 107 14.77 -16.43 7.60
C GLU A 107 13.62 -16.39 6.59
N ALA A 108 13.61 -15.38 5.71
CA ALA A 108 12.67 -15.24 4.62
C ALA A 108 13.42 -15.00 3.30
N THR A 109 13.13 -15.78 2.28
CA THR A 109 13.66 -15.60 0.93
C THR A 109 12.76 -14.72 0.06
N ILE A 110 11.46 -14.67 0.35
CA ILE A 110 10.46 -13.89 -0.38
C ILE A 110 9.68 -13.02 0.61
N ALA A 111 9.60 -11.74 0.33
CA ALA A 111 8.79 -10.82 1.12
C ALA A 111 8.04 -9.83 0.23
N MET A 112 6.83 -9.42 0.66
CA MET A 112 6.16 -8.26 0.08
C MET A 112 6.35 -7.07 1.01
N LEU A 113 7.07 -6.06 0.52
CA LEU A 113 7.45 -4.88 1.27
C LEU A 113 6.96 -3.60 0.57
N PRO A 114 6.64 -2.54 1.35
CA PRO A 114 6.40 -1.22 0.79
C PRO A 114 7.72 -0.44 0.60
N GLN A 115 7.70 0.60 -0.24
CA GLN A 115 8.73 1.64 -0.17
C GLN A 115 8.56 2.45 1.14
N PRO A 116 9.66 2.91 1.76
CA PRO A 116 11.08 2.80 1.33
C PRO A 116 11.80 1.51 1.78
N PHE A 117 11.09 0.56 2.40
CA PHE A 117 11.70 -0.67 2.94
C PHE A 117 12.32 -1.56 1.87
N VAL A 118 11.77 -1.57 0.65
CA VAL A 118 12.36 -2.27 -0.50
C VAL A 118 13.75 -1.74 -0.80
N THR A 119 13.90 -0.42 -0.93
CA THR A 119 15.21 0.21 -1.19
C THR A 119 16.19 -0.09 -0.06
N SER A 120 15.74 0.00 1.19
CA SER A 120 16.54 -0.33 2.37
C SER A 120 16.98 -1.80 2.37
N ALA A 121 16.07 -2.73 2.06
CA ALA A 121 16.37 -4.15 1.97
C ALA A 121 17.42 -4.43 0.89
N MET A 122 17.24 -3.91 -0.31
CA MET A 122 18.17 -4.11 -1.44
C MET A 122 19.55 -3.54 -1.18
N SER A 123 19.67 -2.47 -0.37
CA SER A 123 20.97 -1.90 0.00
C SER A 123 21.73 -2.70 1.06
N GLN A 124 21.05 -3.60 1.79
CA GLN A 124 21.61 -4.31 2.95
C GLN A 124 21.72 -5.82 2.74
N VAL A 125 20.99 -6.38 1.78
CA VAL A 125 20.98 -7.81 1.48
C VAL A 125 21.52 -8.05 0.08
N GLU A 126 22.71 -8.65 0.01
CA GLU A 126 23.35 -8.99 -1.27
C GLU A 126 22.50 -10.03 -2.02
N GLY A 127 22.29 -9.80 -3.31
CA GLY A 127 21.49 -10.68 -4.18
C GLY A 127 19.98 -10.51 -4.06
N LEU A 128 19.48 -9.64 -3.16
CA LEU A 128 18.06 -9.33 -3.11
C LEU A 128 17.64 -8.53 -4.34
N ARG A 129 16.55 -8.93 -4.97
CA ARG A 129 15.99 -8.24 -6.14
C ARG A 129 14.50 -7.96 -5.97
N VAL A 130 14.00 -7.00 -6.71
CA VAL A 130 12.57 -6.88 -6.94
C VAL A 130 12.17 -7.97 -7.94
N ALA A 131 11.35 -8.91 -7.50
CA ALA A 131 10.82 -9.98 -8.33
C ALA A 131 9.55 -9.55 -9.05
N LEU A 132 8.61 -8.90 -8.33
CA LEU A 132 7.35 -8.41 -8.91
C LEU A 132 7.03 -7.00 -8.39
N ASP A 133 6.62 -6.11 -9.30
CA ASP A 133 5.96 -4.84 -8.95
C ASP A 133 4.46 -5.09 -8.84
N MET A 134 3.92 -4.97 -7.63
CA MET A 134 2.51 -5.27 -7.37
C MET A 134 1.56 -4.26 -8.03
N ASN A 135 2.02 -3.06 -8.39
CA ASN A 135 1.21 -2.11 -9.15
C ASN A 135 1.07 -2.57 -10.62
N GLU A 136 2.15 -3.10 -11.21
CA GLU A 136 2.10 -3.69 -12.55
C GLU A 136 1.22 -4.95 -12.57
N GLU A 137 1.41 -5.85 -11.59
CA GLU A 137 0.59 -7.06 -11.50
C GLU A 137 -0.89 -6.74 -11.26
N TRP A 138 -1.19 -5.75 -10.41
CA TRP A 138 -2.53 -5.22 -10.23
C TRP A 138 -3.12 -4.67 -11.51
N GLN A 139 -2.34 -3.86 -12.25
CA GLN A 139 -2.79 -3.28 -13.51
C GLN A 139 -3.09 -4.34 -14.58
N LYS A 140 -2.31 -5.42 -14.63
CA LYS A 140 -2.54 -6.55 -15.55
C LYS A 140 -3.91 -7.21 -15.32
N VAL A 141 -4.32 -7.38 -14.06
CA VAL A 141 -5.57 -8.09 -13.72
C VAL A 141 -6.79 -7.17 -13.60
N THR A 142 -6.61 -5.86 -13.37
CA THR A 142 -7.73 -4.92 -13.17
C THR A 142 -7.89 -3.90 -14.30
N GLY A 143 -6.83 -3.67 -15.09
CA GLY A 143 -6.77 -2.58 -16.07
C GLY A 143 -6.59 -1.19 -15.44
N SER A 144 -6.39 -1.08 -14.12
CA SER A 144 -6.28 0.20 -13.39
C SER A 144 -5.02 0.25 -12.53
N LYS A 145 -4.60 1.46 -12.16
CA LYS A 145 -3.50 1.65 -11.21
C LYS A 145 -3.93 1.22 -9.80
N LEU A 146 -2.98 0.71 -9.03
CA LEU A 146 -3.17 0.36 -7.63
C LEU A 146 -3.22 1.62 -6.76
N VAL A 147 -4.38 1.96 -6.23
CA VAL A 147 -4.56 3.06 -5.28
C VAL A 147 -4.31 2.52 -3.87
N THR A 148 -3.26 3.00 -3.21
CA THR A 148 -2.90 2.56 -1.86
C THR A 148 -3.19 3.59 -0.79
N GLY A 149 -3.09 4.88 -1.10
CA GLY A 149 -3.34 5.98 -0.19
C GLY A 149 -4.20 7.08 -0.78
N VAL A 150 -5.01 7.69 0.08
CA VAL A 150 -5.89 8.82 -0.27
C VAL A 150 -5.88 9.86 0.84
N LEU A 151 -6.16 11.10 0.48
CA LEU A 151 -6.50 12.15 1.41
C LEU A 151 -8.02 12.15 1.59
N VAL A 152 -8.50 11.94 2.81
CA VAL A 152 -9.91 12.09 3.16
C VAL A 152 -10.13 13.38 3.92
N VAL A 153 -11.29 14.00 3.72
CA VAL A 153 -11.73 15.23 4.38
C VAL A 153 -13.11 15.05 4.98
N ARG A 154 -13.42 15.79 6.00
CA ARG A 154 -14.78 15.86 6.52
C ARG A 154 -15.63 16.70 5.58
N LYS A 155 -16.81 16.19 5.25
CA LYS A 155 -17.75 16.87 4.36
C LYS A 155 -18.20 18.22 4.91
N ASP A 156 -18.52 18.28 6.21
CA ASP A 156 -18.92 19.51 6.87
C ASP A 156 -17.81 20.57 6.94
N ALA A 157 -16.54 20.16 7.03
CA ALA A 157 -15.41 21.11 6.96
C ALA A 157 -15.30 21.76 5.58
N VAL A 158 -15.50 20.97 4.51
CA VAL A 158 -15.51 21.49 3.12
C VAL A 158 -16.72 22.41 2.88
N GLU A 159 -17.90 22.01 3.35
CA GLU A 159 -19.15 22.79 3.17
C GLU A 159 -19.15 24.10 3.97
N ASN A 160 -18.55 24.10 5.18
CA ASN A 160 -18.50 25.28 6.05
C ASN A 160 -17.51 26.35 5.60
N ASP A 161 -16.37 25.92 4.99
CA ASP A 161 -15.36 26.85 4.48
C ASP A 161 -14.72 26.32 3.18
N PRO A 162 -15.43 26.43 2.05
CA PRO A 162 -14.94 25.94 0.76
C PRO A 162 -13.72 26.73 0.24
N GLU A 163 -13.56 28.01 0.66
CA GLU A 163 -12.40 28.82 0.26
C GLU A 163 -11.13 28.34 0.98
N ALA A 164 -11.20 28.06 2.28
CA ALA A 164 -10.09 27.50 3.02
C ALA A 164 -9.73 26.09 2.50
N PHE A 165 -10.73 25.28 2.15
CA PHE A 165 -10.47 23.97 1.57
C PHE A 165 -9.78 24.07 0.20
N ALA A 166 -10.20 24.99 -0.68
CA ALA A 166 -9.54 25.23 -1.97
C ALA A 166 -8.08 25.65 -1.78
N ALA A 167 -7.84 26.64 -0.89
CA ALA A 167 -6.48 27.08 -0.57
C ALA A 167 -5.60 25.96 0.02
N PHE A 168 -6.16 25.08 0.85
CA PHE A 168 -5.47 23.90 1.35
C PHE A 168 -5.09 22.95 0.22
N MET A 169 -5.99 22.66 -0.73
CA MET A 169 -5.72 21.77 -1.85
C MET A 169 -4.66 22.34 -2.81
N ASP A 170 -4.67 23.66 -3.05
CA ASP A 170 -3.64 24.35 -3.84
C ASP A 170 -2.26 24.23 -3.15
N GLY A 171 -2.20 24.48 -1.85
CA GLY A 171 -0.98 24.29 -1.04
C GLY A 171 -0.50 22.83 -1.03
N TYR A 172 -1.44 21.88 -0.95
CA TYR A 172 -1.13 20.46 -1.01
C TYR A 172 -0.52 20.07 -2.37
N ALA A 173 -1.11 20.53 -3.47
CA ALA A 173 -0.59 20.30 -4.82
C ALA A 173 0.81 20.89 -5.01
N ALA A 174 1.03 22.14 -4.56
CA ALA A 174 2.35 22.78 -4.61
C ALA A 174 3.40 22.01 -3.76
N SER A 175 3.00 21.48 -2.61
CA SER A 175 3.88 20.66 -1.75
C SER A 175 4.27 19.34 -2.43
N VAL A 176 3.33 18.69 -3.14
CA VAL A 176 3.60 17.48 -3.92
C VAL A 176 4.56 17.78 -5.07
N GLU A 177 4.35 18.90 -5.76
CA GLU A 177 5.23 19.34 -6.86
C GLU A 177 6.66 19.61 -6.34
N ALA A 178 6.81 20.33 -5.23
CA ALA A 178 8.09 20.58 -4.61
C ALA A 178 8.80 19.27 -4.21
N ALA A 179 8.10 18.35 -3.57
CA ALA A 179 8.65 17.06 -3.15
C ALA A 179 9.12 16.19 -4.33
N ASN A 180 8.53 16.34 -5.52
CA ASN A 180 8.93 15.58 -6.71
C ASN A 180 10.08 16.24 -7.51
N ASN A 181 10.29 17.54 -7.34
CA ASN A 181 11.28 18.31 -8.12
C ASN A 181 12.57 18.63 -7.35
N ASP A 182 12.54 18.57 -6.01
CA ASP A 182 13.68 18.90 -5.12
C ASP A 182 14.42 17.62 -4.64
N LEU A 183 14.61 16.62 -5.51
CA LEU A 183 15.36 15.37 -5.23
C LEU A 183 16.84 15.49 -5.56
#